data_f213a3783707a1ada3c9e9d97afdc8de
#
_entry.id   f213a3783707a1ada3c9e9d97afdc8de
#
_cell.length_a   1.000
_cell.length_b   1.000
_cell.length_c   1.000
_cell.angle_alpha   90.00
_cell.angle_beta   90.00
_cell.angle_gamma   90.00
#
_symmetry.space_group_name_H-M   'P 1'
#
loop_
_entity.id
_entity.type
_entity.pdbx_description
1 polymer ?
#
loop_
_entity_poly.entity_id
_entity_poly.type
_entity_poly.pdbx_seq_one_letter_code
_entity_poly.pdbx_strand_id
1 'polypeptide(L)'
;MKKLRYSEAFYSVQGEGKFVGVPSVFLRSFGCNFRCQNFGLDRDRPKEKHNPEVADLIASDKLNEIDKFEDLPIIHTGCDTYASIYPEFKKYMMDKDVDEVVEHLLSLTPEGKWTMDNGQDIHLILTGGEPMMWQKFWPQLLEHPRMQDLKNITIETNGTQQITKPFLEVLASRPRIKLTWSCSPKLSVSGEAWDKAIRPEVVATYKHGLPNSDMYLKFVVKDSIDVNEVHKAVKEYQLAGVECPVYLMPLGGRSEEYELNEQAVADLAMQQGWRFSPRMHIALFGNAWGT
;
A
#
# COMPACT_ATOMS: atom_id res chain seq x y z
N MET A 1 0.96 25.31 -8.87
CA MET A 1 1.19 23.86 -9.10
C MET A 1 0.43 23.08 -8.05
N LYS A 2 -0.02 21.84 -8.35
CA LYS A 2 -0.66 20.98 -7.35
C LYS A 2 0.43 20.43 -6.44
N LYS A 3 0.16 20.38 -5.14
CA LYS A 3 1.05 19.79 -4.15
C LYS A 3 0.60 18.38 -3.80
N LEU A 4 1.54 17.51 -3.51
CA LEU A 4 1.31 16.21 -2.89
C LEU A 4 1.49 16.35 -1.39
N ARG A 5 0.53 15.81 -0.64
CA ARG A 5 0.69 15.57 0.79
C ARG A 5 1.06 14.12 1.02
N TYR A 6 2.17 13.89 1.69
CA TYR A 6 2.66 12.55 1.98
C TYR A 6 3.29 12.50 3.38
N SER A 7 3.23 11.33 4.00
CA SER A 7 3.74 11.13 5.36
C SER A 7 5.23 10.87 5.37
N GLU A 8 5.69 10.05 4.44
CA GLU A 8 7.10 9.67 4.33
C GLU A 8 7.48 9.29 2.90
N ALA A 9 8.76 9.40 2.60
CA ALA A 9 9.39 8.73 1.47
C ALA A 9 10.70 8.14 1.96
N PHE A 10 11.01 6.89 1.57
CA PHE A 10 12.18 6.18 2.07
C PHE A 10 12.68 5.15 1.05
N TYR A 11 13.93 4.74 1.21
CA TYR A 11 14.56 3.69 0.41
C TYR A 11 14.73 2.44 1.27
N SER A 12 14.13 1.35 0.84
CA SER A 12 14.19 0.07 1.54
C SER A 12 14.04 -1.09 0.56
N VAL A 13 13.97 -2.30 1.05
CA VAL A 13 13.57 -3.46 0.26
C VAL A 13 12.05 -3.61 0.26
N GLN A 14 11.46 -3.98 -0.89
CA GLN A 14 10.04 -4.36 -0.89
C GLN A 14 9.84 -5.58 0.01
N GLY A 15 8.98 -5.44 1.02
CA GLY A 15 8.71 -6.49 2.01
C GLY A 15 7.57 -7.44 1.64
N GLU A 16 6.77 -7.13 0.62
CA GLU A 16 5.48 -7.77 0.35
C GLU A 16 5.27 -8.10 -1.14
N GLY A 17 4.42 -9.10 -1.39
CA GLY A 17 3.93 -9.41 -2.73
C GLY A 17 4.99 -9.92 -3.70
N LYS A 18 4.86 -9.53 -4.97
CA LYS A 18 5.66 -10.07 -6.08
C LYS A 18 7.14 -9.68 -6.03
N PHE A 19 7.46 -8.54 -5.45
CA PHE A 19 8.79 -7.92 -5.52
C PHE A 19 9.57 -7.98 -4.19
N VAL A 20 9.24 -8.93 -3.33
CA VAL A 20 9.96 -9.13 -2.07
C VAL A 20 11.47 -9.16 -2.29
N GLY A 21 12.23 -8.37 -1.51
CA GLY A 21 13.69 -8.25 -1.59
C GLY A 21 14.20 -7.25 -2.64
N VAL A 22 13.31 -6.65 -3.45
CA VAL A 22 13.74 -5.68 -4.48
C VAL A 22 13.97 -4.31 -3.85
N PRO A 23 15.16 -3.69 -4.06
CA PRO A 23 15.45 -2.32 -3.62
C PRO A 23 14.47 -1.33 -4.23
N SER A 24 13.79 -0.56 -3.38
CA SER A 24 12.66 0.27 -3.78
C SER A 24 12.66 1.60 -3.05
N VAL A 25 12.26 2.65 -3.74
CA VAL A 25 11.87 3.93 -3.14
C VAL A 25 10.36 3.92 -2.92
N PHE A 26 9.95 4.12 -1.70
CA PHE A 26 8.54 4.21 -1.31
C PHE A 26 8.12 5.67 -1.20
N LEU A 27 6.93 6.00 -1.71
CA LEU A 27 6.27 7.28 -1.52
C LEU A 27 4.89 7.03 -0.92
N ARG A 28 4.75 7.33 0.38
CA ARG A 28 3.54 7.08 1.16
C ARG A 28 2.66 8.32 1.22
N SER A 29 1.67 8.41 0.33
CA SER A 29 0.71 9.50 0.28
C SER A 29 -0.21 9.54 1.49
N PHE A 30 -0.62 10.75 1.89
CA PHE A 30 -1.53 10.96 3.03
C PHE A 30 -3.00 10.94 2.60
N GLY A 31 -3.82 10.27 3.39
CA GLY A 31 -5.26 10.14 3.22
C GLY A 31 -5.66 8.78 2.65
N CYS A 32 -6.77 8.26 3.18
CA CYS A 32 -7.39 7.02 2.75
C CYS A 32 -8.91 7.14 2.85
N ASN A 33 -9.61 6.46 1.97
CA ASN A 33 -11.07 6.33 2.05
C ASN A 33 -11.52 5.23 3.04
N PHE A 34 -10.57 4.44 3.56
CA PHE A 34 -10.78 3.42 4.61
C PHE A 34 -10.07 3.79 5.90
N ARG A 35 -10.41 3.05 6.98
CA ARG A 35 -9.76 3.16 8.30
C ARG A 35 -9.16 1.84 8.74
N CYS A 36 -9.69 0.72 8.26
CA CYS A 36 -9.26 -0.65 8.59
C CYS A 36 -9.10 -0.85 10.11
N GLN A 37 -10.06 -0.38 10.89
CA GLN A 37 -9.97 -0.26 12.35
C GLN A 37 -9.90 -1.60 13.07
N ASN A 38 -10.43 -2.67 12.43
CA ASN A 38 -10.63 -3.96 13.12
C ASN A 38 -9.49 -4.96 12.89
N PHE A 39 -8.45 -4.61 12.13
CA PHE A 39 -7.29 -5.51 12.06
C PHE A 39 -6.76 -5.82 13.47
N GLY A 40 -6.62 -7.10 13.80
CA GLY A 40 -6.21 -7.54 15.13
C GLY A 40 -7.30 -7.51 16.21
N LEU A 41 -8.51 -7.06 15.88
CA LEU A 41 -9.68 -7.00 16.77
C LEU A 41 -10.77 -7.98 16.32
N ASP A 42 -11.89 -7.99 17.07
CA ASP A 42 -13.06 -8.77 16.70
C ASP A 42 -13.69 -8.25 15.40
N ARG A 43 -14.07 -9.16 14.49
CA ARG A 43 -14.64 -8.83 13.17
C ARG A 43 -15.91 -8.00 13.26
N ASP A 44 -16.75 -8.32 14.23
CA ASP A 44 -18.08 -7.70 14.44
C ASP A 44 -18.03 -6.43 15.29
N ARG A 45 -16.82 -5.96 15.61
CA ARG A 45 -16.67 -4.74 16.39
C ARG A 45 -17.27 -3.55 15.64
N PRO A 46 -18.12 -2.74 16.30
CA PRO A 46 -18.67 -1.53 15.70
C PRO A 46 -17.56 -0.56 15.28
N LYS A 47 -17.77 0.13 14.15
CA LYS A 47 -16.87 1.20 13.73
C LYS A 47 -16.96 2.39 14.66
N GLU A 48 -15.82 2.84 15.13
CA GLU A 48 -15.65 4.06 15.90
C GLU A 48 -14.96 5.15 15.03
N LYS A 49 -14.75 6.34 15.60
CA LYS A 49 -14.01 7.40 14.91
C LYS A 49 -12.55 7.00 14.66
N HIS A 50 -11.94 6.34 15.65
CA HIS A 50 -10.56 5.86 15.60
C HIS A 50 -10.47 4.39 16.03
N ASN A 51 -9.39 3.71 15.62
CA ASN A 51 -8.96 2.49 16.27
C ASN A 51 -8.64 2.77 17.76
N PRO A 52 -8.85 1.81 18.70
CA PRO A 52 -8.63 2.04 20.13
C PRO A 52 -7.23 2.57 20.48
N GLU A 53 -6.16 1.97 19.94
CA GLU A 53 -4.79 2.42 20.23
C GLU A 53 -4.53 3.84 19.72
N VAL A 54 -5.09 4.19 18.55
CA VAL A 54 -5.01 5.55 18.01
C VAL A 54 -5.83 6.52 18.85
N ALA A 55 -7.01 6.11 19.34
CA ALA A 55 -7.84 6.92 20.22
C ALA A 55 -7.11 7.22 21.53
N ASP A 56 -6.46 6.23 22.13
CA ASP A 56 -5.67 6.38 23.36
C ASP A 56 -4.46 7.29 23.14
N LEU A 57 -3.78 7.17 21.99
CA LEU A 57 -2.67 8.05 21.64
C LEU A 57 -3.10 9.52 21.53
N ILE A 58 -4.26 9.78 20.91
CA ILE A 58 -4.79 11.12 20.73
C ILE A 58 -5.30 11.68 22.08
N ALA A 59 -6.01 10.88 22.87
CA ALA A 59 -6.62 11.30 24.13
C ALA A 59 -5.62 11.55 25.27
N SER A 60 -4.47 10.88 25.24
CA SER A 60 -3.45 10.94 26.30
C SER A 60 -2.51 12.15 26.20
N ASP A 61 -2.77 13.12 25.33
CA ASP A 61 -1.86 14.24 25.02
C ASP A 61 -0.44 13.83 24.55
N LYS A 62 -0.11 12.55 24.55
CA LYS A 62 1.19 12.03 24.07
C LYS A 62 1.51 12.45 22.65
N LEU A 63 0.48 12.59 21.82
CA LEU A 63 0.66 13.08 20.46
C LEU A 63 1.26 14.49 20.42
N ASN A 64 1.04 15.32 21.43
CA ASN A 64 1.60 16.66 21.53
C ASN A 64 3.07 16.66 21.95
N GLU A 65 3.54 15.59 22.58
CA GLU A 65 4.93 15.40 23.01
C GLU A 65 5.81 14.81 21.91
N ILE A 66 5.19 14.30 20.82
CA ILE A 66 5.91 13.71 19.70
C ILE A 66 6.14 14.80 18.65
N ASP A 67 7.40 15.08 18.36
CA ASP A 67 7.80 16.11 17.39
C ASP A 67 8.00 15.56 15.97
N LYS A 68 8.44 14.32 15.84
CA LYS A 68 8.81 13.72 14.56
C LYS A 68 7.89 12.57 14.21
N PHE A 69 7.68 12.37 12.91
CA PHE A 69 6.89 11.26 12.37
C PHE A 69 7.47 9.89 12.78
N GLU A 70 8.78 9.75 12.77
CA GLU A 70 9.51 8.51 13.07
C GLU A 70 9.39 8.09 14.54
N ASP A 71 9.06 9.02 15.43
CA ASP A 71 8.88 8.76 16.85
C ASP A 71 7.44 8.30 17.21
N LEU A 72 6.54 8.28 16.22
CA LEU A 72 5.18 7.77 16.40
C LEU A 72 5.20 6.28 16.74
N PRO A 73 4.39 5.84 17.73
CA PRO A 73 4.40 4.43 18.14
C PRO A 73 3.93 3.49 17.04
N ILE A 74 4.49 2.30 17.01
CA ILE A 74 3.96 1.18 16.24
C ILE A 74 2.75 0.64 17.00
N ILE A 75 1.60 0.52 16.33
CA ILE A 75 0.37 -0.02 16.92
C ILE A 75 0.21 -1.52 16.60
N HIS A 76 -0.51 -2.24 17.47
CA HIS A 76 -0.77 -3.67 17.32
C HIS A 76 -2.01 -3.97 16.48
N THR A 77 -3.02 -3.10 16.59
CA THR A 77 -4.34 -3.29 15.99
C THR A 77 -4.70 -2.14 15.07
N GLY A 78 -5.62 -2.39 14.13
CA GLY A 78 -5.99 -1.40 13.12
C GLY A 78 -5.02 -1.33 11.95
N CYS A 79 -5.02 -0.20 11.27
CA CYS A 79 -4.13 0.04 10.14
C CYS A 79 -2.72 0.37 10.63
N ASP A 80 -1.71 -0.40 10.23
CA ASP A 80 -0.30 -0.18 10.56
C ASP A 80 0.25 1.16 10.06
N THR A 81 -0.38 1.73 9.03
CA THR A 81 -0.06 3.06 8.50
C THR A 81 -1.04 4.14 8.98
N TYR A 82 -1.56 4.00 10.20
CA TYR A 82 -2.57 4.88 10.79
C TYR A 82 -2.24 6.38 10.70
N ALA A 83 -0.97 6.74 10.88
CA ALA A 83 -0.51 8.12 10.79
C ALA A 83 -0.70 8.73 9.40
N SER A 84 -0.78 7.90 8.36
CA SER A 84 -1.04 8.34 6.99
C SER A 84 -2.53 8.48 6.65
N ILE A 85 -3.44 8.11 7.56
CA ILE A 85 -4.89 8.11 7.27
C ILE A 85 -5.73 9.01 8.17
N TYR A 86 -5.31 9.23 9.42
CA TYR A 86 -6.08 10.05 10.35
C TYR A 86 -5.65 11.52 10.30
N PRO A 87 -6.62 12.49 10.22
CA PRO A 87 -6.33 13.92 10.10
C PRO A 87 -5.51 14.50 11.25
N GLU A 88 -5.59 13.89 12.42
CA GLU A 88 -4.89 14.31 13.64
C GLU A 88 -3.36 14.27 13.48
N PHE A 89 -2.86 13.43 12.57
CA PHE A 89 -1.43 13.30 12.25
C PHE A 89 -0.95 14.24 11.14
N LYS A 90 -1.83 15.09 10.62
CA LYS A 90 -1.50 16.00 9.50
C LYS A 90 -0.31 16.92 9.78
N LYS A 91 -0.02 17.23 11.05
CA LYS A 91 1.12 18.08 11.44
C LYS A 91 2.48 17.51 11.04
N TYR A 92 2.57 16.19 10.87
CA TYR A 92 3.81 15.50 10.46
C TYR A 92 3.99 15.38 8.93
N MET A 93 2.97 15.76 8.16
CA MET A 93 2.96 15.54 6.71
C MET A 93 3.79 16.58 5.98
N MET A 94 4.49 16.14 4.96
CA MET A 94 5.12 16.99 3.96
C MET A 94 4.08 17.41 2.92
N ASP A 95 4.13 18.68 2.47
CA ASP A 95 3.23 19.25 1.46
C ASP A 95 4.09 19.90 0.38
N LYS A 96 4.46 19.14 -0.65
CA LYS A 96 5.51 19.43 -1.62
C LYS A 96 4.96 19.53 -3.05
N ASP A 97 5.53 20.40 -3.86
CA ASP A 97 5.27 20.41 -5.30
C ASP A 97 6.03 19.29 -6.04
N VAL A 98 5.87 19.22 -7.35
CA VAL A 98 6.41 18.09 -8.12
C VAL A 98 7.93 18.08 -8.14
N ASP A 99 8.57 19.26 -8.25
CA ASP A 99 10.02 19.37 -8.30
C ASP A 99 10.64 18.96 -6.96
N GLU A 100 10.06 19.42 -5.85
CA GLU A 100 10.46 19.06 -4.49
C GLU A 100 10.28 17.55 -4.24
N VAL A 101 9.18 16.94 -4.73
CA VAL A 101 8.95 15.49 -4.58
C VAL A 101 9.98 14.70 -5.37
N VAL A 102 10.26 15.09 -6.62
CA VAL A 102 11.24 14.39 -7.47
C VAL A 102 12.64 14.48 -6.87
N GLU A 103 13.05 15.67 -6.40
CA GLU A 103 14.33 15.84 -5.70
C GLU A 103 14.41 14.93 -4.47
N HIS A 104 13.36 14.91 -3.65
CA HIS A 104 13.33 14.04 -2.48
C HIS A 104 13.47 12.56 -2.85
N LEU A 105 12.68 12.07 -3.83
CA LEU A 105 12.75 10.66 -4.25
C LEU A 105 14.13 10.27 -4.76
N LEU A 106 14.76 11.12 -5.58
CA LEU A 106 16.08 10.84 -6.12
C LEU A 106 17.19 10.94 -5.07
N SER A 107 17.05 11.83 -4.07
CA SER A 107 18.00 11.92 -2.96
C SER A 107 18.03 10.66 -2.09
N LEU A 108 16.97 9.86 -2.11
CA LEU A 108 16.88 8.58 -1.40
C LEU A 108 17.60 7.44 -2.13
N THR A 109 17.78 7.55 -3.45
CA THR A 109 18.48 6.51 -4.21
C THR A 109 19.99 6.62 -3.98
N PRO A 110 20.74 5.49 -3.96
CA PRO A 110 22.17 5.50 -3.65
C PRO A 110 23.02 6.40 -4.57
N GLU A 111 22.60 6.61 -5.82
CA GLU A 111 23.33 7.38 -6.83
C GLU A 111 22.56 8.57 -7.39
N GLY A 112 21.46 8.95 -6.77
CA GLY A 112 20.62 10.08 -7.24
C GLY A 112 19.92 9.82 -8.57
N LYS A 113 19.71 8.55 -8.96
CA LYS A 113 19.12 8.13 -10.24
C LYS A 113 18.33 6.83 -10.12
N TRP A 114 17.48 6.53 -11.13
CA TRP A 114 16.62 5.33 -11.15
C TRP A 114 17.30 4.07 -11.66
N THR A 115 18.35 4.20 -12.44
CA THR A 115 19.20 3.07 -12.87
C THR A 115 20.59 3.28 -12.34
N MET A 116 21.06 2.35 -11.55
CA MET A 116 22.40 2.35 -10.96
C MET A 116 23.49 2.17 -12.03
N ASP A 117 24.72 2.55 -11.73
CA ASP A 117 25.87 2.37 -12.63
C ASP A 117 26.15 0.90 -12.98
N ASN A 118 25.78 -0.01 -12.10
CA ASN A 118 25.83 -1.45 -12.33
C ASN A 118 24.67 -2.00 -13.21
N GLY A 119 23.80 -1.11 -13.72
CA GLY A 119 22.68 -1.46 -14.58
C GLY A 119 21.41 -1.94 -13.85
N GLN A 120 21.40 -1.97 -12.51
CA GLN A 120 20.22 -2.35 -11.74
C GLN A 120 19.23 -1.18 -11.64
N ASP A 121 17.95 -1.49 -11.82
CA ASP A 121 16.88 -0.50 -11.72
C ASP A 121 16.32 -0.45 -10.29
N ILE A 122 16.10 0.77 -9.80
CA ILE A 122 15.40 1.02 -8.54
C ILE A 122 13.90 1.08 -8.83
N HIS A 123 13.11 0.41 -8.02
CA HIS A 123 11.66 0.35 -8.14
C HIS A 123 11.02 1.52 -7.40
N LEU A 124 10.02 2.17 -7.98
CA LEU A 124 9.17 3.15 -7.29
C LEU A 124 7.89 2.48 -6.82
N ILE A 125 7.60 2.59 -5.52
CA ILE A 125 6.36 2.11 -4.91
C ILE A 125 5.51 3.32 -4.53
N LEU A 126 4.40 3.51 -5.23
CA LEU A 126 3.38 4.48 -4.84
C LEU A 126 2.42 3.78 -3.86
N THR A 127 2.48 4.20 -2.61
CA THR A 127 1.71 3.62 -1.51
C THR A 127 1.12 4.72 -0.62
N GLY A 128 0.69 4.41 0.59
CA GLY A 128 0.22 5.40 1.55
C GLY A 128 -0.98 4.93 2.33
N GLY A 129 -1.89 5.83 2.59
CA GLY A 129 -3.26 5.48 2.89
C GLY A 129 -3.90 4.85 1.65
N GLU A 130 -4.25 5.68 0.64
CA GLU A 130 -4.69 5.22 -0.68
C GLU A 130 -4.09 6.13 -1.77
N PRO A 131 -3.08 5.66 -2.52
CA PRO A 131 -2.38 6.49 -3.51
C PRO A 131 -3.28 6.90 -4.68
N MET A 132 -4.31 6.12 -4.99
CA MET A 132 -5.25 6.43 -6.07
C MET A 132 -6.16 7.63 -5.76
N MET A 133 -6.19 8.14 -4.53
CA MET A 133 -6.79 9.45 -4.21
C MET A 133 -5.98 10.63 -4.75
N TRP A 134 -4.71 10.42 -5.07
CA TRP A 134 -3.78 11.43 -5.57
C TRP A 134 -3.54 11.40 -7.08
N GLN A 135 -4.40 10.73 -7.84
CA GLN A 135 -4.29 10.57 -9.30
C GLN A 135 -4.14 11.88 -10.08
N LYS A 136 -4.55 13.02 -9.49
CA LYS A 136 -4.36 14.35 -10.10
C LYS A 136 -2.91 14.85 -10.02
N PHE A 137 -2.08 14.22 -9.20
CA PHE A 137 -0.67 14.57 -9.03
C PHE A 137 0.25 13.65 -9.85
N TRP A 138 -0.06 12.36 -9.94
CA TRP A 138 0.80 11.36 -10.59
C TRP A 138 1.19 11.69 -12.04
N PRO A 139 0.32 12.28 -12.90
CA PRO A 139 0.73 12.71 -14.23
C PRO A 139 1.92 13.66 -14.22
N GLN A 140 1.89 14.69 -13.38
CA GLN A 140 2.99 15.67 -13.28
C GLN A 140 4.29 15.01 -12.79
N LEU A 141 4.19 14.09 -11.83
CA LEU A 141 5.34 13.33 -11.34
C LEU A 141 5.96 12.49 -12.46
N LEU A 142 5.16 11.72 -13.18
CA LEU A 142 5.65 10.80 -14.21
C LEU A 142 6.17 11.53 -15.46
N GLU A 143 5.62 12.71 -15.79
CA GLU A 143 6.07 13.54 -16.91
C GLU A 143 7.32 14.38 -16.60
N HIS A 144 7.71 14.45 -15.33
CA HIS A 144 8.89 15.22 -14.95
C HIS A 144 10.16 14.70 -15.64
N PRO A 145 11.05 15.56 -16.18
CA PRO A 145 12.24 15.13 -16.94
C PRO A 145 13.14 14.14 -16.22
N ARG A 146 13.35 14.31 -14.91
CA ARG A 146 14.19 13.42 -14.10
C ARG A 146 13.52 12.08 -13.74
N MET A 147 12.25 11.88 -14.13
CA MET A 147 11.53 10.60 -13.98
C MET A 147 11.54 9.78 -15.29
N GLN A 148 12.21 10.24 -16.35
CA GLN A 148 12.17 9.57 -17.65
C GLN A 148 12.90 8.22 -17.65
N ASP A 149 13.91 8.05 -16.81
CA ASP A 149 14.67 6.79 -16.67
C ASP A 149 14.04 5.80 -15.69
N LEU A 150 12.92 6.17 -15.04
CA LEU A 150 12.16 5.26 -14.20
C LEU A 150 11.54 4.15 -15.04
N LYS A 151 11.81 2.89 -14.70
CA LYS A 151 11.35 1.71 -15.47
C LYS A 151 10.34 0.86 -14.72
N ASN A 152 10.35 0.84 -13.39
CA ASN A 152 9.50 -0.05 -12.61
C ASN A 152 8.68 0.74 -11.59
N ILE A 153 7.36 0.58 -11.65
CA ILE A 153 6.42 1.19 -10.70
C ILE A 153 5.47 0.12 -10.17
N THR A 154 5.27 0.09 -8.87
CA THR A 154 4.11 -0.59 -8.27
C THR A 154 3.19 0.42 -7.63
N ILE A 155 1.89 0.27 -7.83
CA ILE A 155 0.85 1.03 -7.13
C ILE A 155 0.17 0.08 -6.16
N GLU A 156 0.36 0.33 -4.86
CA GLU A 156 -0.29 -0.41 -3.78
C GLU A 156 -1.60 0.25 -3.42
N THR A 157 -2.71 -0.30 -3.90
CA THR A 157 -4.04 0.29 -3.76
C THR A 157 -5.04 -0.69 -3.12
N ASN A 158 -6.05 -0.15 -2.44
CA ASN A 158 -7.17 -0.95 -1.97
C ASN A 158 -8.17 -1.33 -3.08
N GLY A 159 -7.97 -0.84 -4.31
CA GLY A 159 -8.76 -1.22 -5.48
C GLY A 159 -10.14 -0.58 -5.55
N THR A 160 -10.38 0.54 -4.86
CA THR A 160 -11.72 1.17 -4.80
C THR A 160 -11.84 2.51 -5.54
N GLN A 161 -10.71 3.07 -6.00
CA GLN A 161 -10.68 4.36 -6.69
C GLN A 161 -10.60 4.16 -8.19
N GLN A 162 -11.63 4.61 -8.91
CA GLN A 162 -11.64 4.55 -10.38
C GLN A 162 -10.43 5.27 -10.97
N ILE A 163 -9.77 4.66 -11.96
CA ILE A 163 -8.66 5.33 -12.65
C ILE A 163 -9.18 6.53 -13.46
N THR A 164 -8.52 7.67 -13.32
CA THR A 164 -8.88 8.88 -14.08
C THR A 164 -8.25 8.87 -15.46
N LYS A 165 -8.96 9.45 -16.44
CA LYS A 165 -8.50 9.51 -17.82
C LYS A 165 -7.10 10.14 -17.97
N PRO A 166 -6.76 11.30 -17.35
CA PRO A 166 -5.42 11.87 -17.46
C PRO A 166 -4.31 10.97 -16.91
N PHE A 167 -4.59 10.23 -15.81
CA PHE A 167 -3.59 9.32 -15.26
C PHE A 167 -3.40 8.08 -16.14
N LEU A 168 -4.48 7.54 -16.69
CA LEU A 168 -4.45 6.45 -17.66
C LEU A 168 -3.64 6.83 -18.92
N GLU A 169 -3.89 8.02 -19.48
CA GLU A 169 -3.21 8.52 -20.67
C GLU A 169 -1.69 8.65 -20.47
N VAL A 170 -1.26 9.17 -19.32
CA VAL A 170 0.18 9.29 -19.00
C VAL A 170 0.83 7.92 -18.85
N LEU A 171 0.19 6.99 -18.15
CA LEU A 171 0.71 5.62 -18.03
C LEU A 171 0.81 4.92 -19.40
N ALA A 172 -0.20 5.09 -20.25
CA ALA A 172 -0.22 4.53 -21.60
C ALA A 172 0.85 5.15 -22.53
N SER A 173 1.18 6.44 -22.32
CA SER A 173 2.21 7.15 -23.10
C SER A 173 3.65 6.72 -22.74
N ARG A 174 3.82 5.96 -21.66
CA ARG A 174 5.13 5.52 -21.15
C ARG A 174 5.32 4.01 -21.23
N PRO A 175 5.41 3.41 -22.45
CA PRO A 175 5.43 1.94 -22.63
C PRO A 175 6.69 1.28 -22.06
N ARG A 176 7.73 2.05 -21.70
CA ARG A 176 8.95 1.53 -21.05
C ARG A 176 8.75 1.28 -19.56
N ILE A 177 7.72 1.87 -18.95
CA ILE A 177 7.40 1.62 -17.54
C ILE A 177 6.72 0.26 -17.43
N LYS A 178 7.31 -0.62 -16.62
CA LYS A 178 6.68 -1.85 -16.15
C LYS A 178 5.82 -1.52 -14.94
N LEU A 179 4.55 -1.30 -15.18
CA LEU A 179 3.57 -1.01 -14.13
C LEU A 179 3.02 -2.30 -13.54
N THR A 180 2.95 -2.35 -12.22
CA THR A 180 2.29 -3.42 -11.46
C THR A 180 1.22 -2.83 -10.53
N TRP A 181 0.02 -3.38 -10.60
CA TRP A 181 -1.06 -3.11 -9.67
C TRP A 181 -1.01 -4.13 -8.53
N SER A 182 -0.63 -3.71 -7.35
CA SER A 182 -0.75 -4.47 -6.10
C SER A 182 -2.09 -4.13 -5.46
N CYS A 183 -3.15 -4.82 -5.87
CA CYS A 183 -4.48 -4.57 -5.34
C CYS A 183 -4.69 -5.34 -4.04
N SER A 184 -4.95 -4.62 -2.95
CA SER A 184 -5.20 -5.19 -1.62
C SER A 184 -6.63 -4.90 -1.13
N PRO A 185 -7.65 -5.62 -1.68
CA PRO A 185 -9.03 -5.46 -1.24
C PRO A 185 -9.18 -5.83 0.23
N LYS A 186 -10.11 -5.18 0.92
CA LYS A 186 -10.29 -5.34 2.36
C LYS A 186 -11.41 -6.33 2.66
N LEU A 187 -11.09 -7.39 3.42
CA LEU A 187 -12.04 -8.38 3.93
C LEU A 187 -12.69 -7.89 5.23
N SER A 188 -13.66 -8.64 5.76
CA SER A 188 -14.38 -8.30 7.00
C SER A 188 -13.45 -8.12 8.20
N VAL A 189 -12.33 -8.84 8.25
CA VAL A 189 -11.30 -8.70 9.28
C VAL A 189 -10.76 -7.28 9.42
N SER A 190 -10.87 -6.46 8.38
CA SER A 190 -10.49 -5.03 8.40
C SER A 190 -11.54 -4.13 9.05
N GLY A 191 -12.79 -4.60 9.21
CA GLY A 191 -13.95 -3.81 9.60
C GLY A 191 -14.55 -2.96 8.46
N GLU A 192 -14.08 -3.11 7.22
CA GLU A 192 -14.67 -2.41 6.08
C GLU A 192 -15.87 -3.18 5.50
N ALA A 193 -16.90 -2.46 5.06
CA ALA A 193 -18.07 -3.07 4.47
C ALA A 193 -17.76 -3.69 3.11
N TRP A 194 -18.27 -4.90 2.86
CA TRP A 194 -18.01 -5.67 1.65
C TRP A 194 -18.27 -4.89 0.36
N ASP A 195 -19.44 -4.30 0.24
CA ASP A 195 -19.89 -3.53 -0.92
C ASP A 195 -19.02 -2.28 -1.21
N LYS A 196 -18.30 -1.78 -0.20
CA LYS A 196 -17.37 -0.67 -0.34
C LYS A 196 -15.95 -1.14 -0.63
N ALA A 197 -15.56 -2.29 -0.10
CA ALA A 197 -14.18 -2.78 -0.12
C ALA A 197 -13.90 -3.71 -1.30
N ILE A 198 -14.88 -4.49 -1.73
CA ILE A 198 -14.77 -5.38 -2.88
C ILE A 198 -15.42 -4.69 -4.08
N ARG A 199 -14.58 -4.17 -4.99
CA ARG A 199 -15.00 -3.35 -6.14
C ARG A 199 -14.40 -3.91 -7.44
N PRO A 200 -14.87 -5.09 -7.89
CA PRO A 200 -14.33 -5.76 -9.05
C PRO A 200 -14.37 -4.90 -10.33
N GLU A 201 -15.43 -4.13 -10.49
CA GLU A 201 -15.64 -3.23 -11.63
C GLU A 201 -14.58 -2.11 -11.68
N VAL A 202 -14.08 -1.67 -10.53
CA VAL A 202 -12.99 -0.67 -10.46
C VAL A 202 -11.66 -1.30 -10.88
N VAL A 203 -11.31 -2.44 -10.30
CA VAL A 203 -10.05 -3.14 -10.61
C VAL A 203 -10.01 -3.60 -12.06
N ALA A 204 -11.17 -3.97 -12.63
CA ALA A 204 -11.29 -4.29 -14.05
C ALA A 204 -10.87 -3.10 -14.94
N THR A 205 -11.15 -1.85 -14.54
CA THR A 205 -10.72 -0.67 -15.30
C THR A 205 -9.19 -0.51 -15.34
N TYR A 206 -8.48 -0.92 -14.29
CA TYR A 206 -7.01 -0.92 -14.27
C TYR A 206 -6.46 -1.93 -15.27
N LYS A 207 -6.99 -3.15 -15.23
CA LYS A 207 -6.57 -4.25 -16.10
C LYS A 207 -6.87 -3.99 -17.58
N HIS A 208 -8.10 -3.57 -17.88
CA HIS A 208 -8.52 -3.34 -19.26
C HIS A 208 -7.97 -2.02 -19.83
N GLY A 209 -7.80 -0.99 -19.01
CA GLY A 209 -7.23 0.29 -19.43
C GLY A 209 -5.75 0.21 -19.77
N LEU A 210 -5.01 -0.70 -19.12
CA LEU A 210 -3.57 -0.93 -19.32
C LEU A 210 -3.27 -2.43 -19.44
N PRO A 211 -3.61 -3.06 -20.58
CA PRO A 211 -3.54 -4.51 -20.74
C PRO A 211 -2.10 -5.08 -20.59
N ASN A 212 -1.09 -4.25 -20.81
CA ASN A 212 0.32 -4.64 -20.64
C ASN A 212 0.83 -4.44 -19.21
N SER A 213 0.01 -3.92 -18.31
CA SER A 213 0.37 -3.83 -16.88
C SER A 213 0.24 -5.20 -16.21
N ASP A 214 1.11 -5.43 -15.23
CA ASP A 214 1.00 -6.58 -14.34
C ASP A 214 0.01 -6.29 -13.21
N MET A 215 -0.59 -7.33 -12.63
CA MET A 215 -1.56 -7.20 -11.56
C MET A 215 -1.56 -8.43 -10.67
N TYR A 216 -1.82 -8.23 -9.39
CA TYR A 216 -2.18 -9.29 -8.47
C TYR A 216 -3.14 -8.78 -7.38
N LEU A 217 -3.89 -9.71 -6.80
CA LEU A 217 -4.71 -9.46 -5.62
C LEU A 217 -3.95 -9.93 -4.38
N LYS A 218 -3.85 -9.10 -3.36
CA LYS A 218 -3.19 -9.42 -2.08
C LYS A 218 -4.17 -9.22 -0.94
N PHE A 219 -4.49 -10.29 -0.23
CA PHE A 219 -5.44 -10.27 0.89
C PHE A 219 -4.72 -10.46 2.21
N VAL A 220 -5.01 -9.58 3.16
CA VAL A 220 -4.60 -9.74 4.56
C VAL A 220 -5.56 -10.74 5.21
N VAL A 221 -5.01 -11.82 5.77
CA VAL A 221 -5.79 -12.91 6.34
C VAL A 221 -5.26 -13.32 7.72
N LYS A 222 -6.16 -13.73 8.60
CA LYS A 222 -5.86 -14.23 9.93
C LYS A 222 -6.01 -15.75 10.00
N ASP A 223 -7.05 -16.27 9.37
CA ASP A 223 -7.48 -17.67 9.53
C ASP A 223 -8.28 -18.18 8.31
N SER A 224 -8.81 -19.39 8.41
CA SER A 224 -9.61 -20.04 7.37
C SER A 224 -10.93 -19.33 7.06
N ILE A 225 -11.47 -18.53 7.98
CA ILE A 225 -12.71 -17.76 7.75
C ILE A 225 -12.41 -16.70 6.69
N ASP A 226 -11.26 -16.00 6.82
CA ASP A 226 -10.84 -15.02 5.83
C ASP A 226 -10.58 -15.66 4.46
N VAL A 227 -10.04 -16.88 4.42
CA VAL A 227 -9.82 -17.62 3.16
C VAL A 227 -11.14 -17.88 2.43
N ASN A 228 -12.23 -18.18 3.15
CA ASN A 228 -13.56 -18.30 2.52
C ASN A 228 -14.03 -16.98 1.90
N GLU A 229 -13.74 -15.85 2.56
CA GLU A 229 -14.02 -14.52 1.99
C GLU A 229 -13.14 -14.23 0.77
N VAL A 230 -11.85 -14.65 0.79
CA VAL A 230 -10.97 -14.52 -0.38
C VAL A 230 -11.56 -15.27 -1.59
N HIS A 231 -12.03 -16.52 -1.41
CA HIS A 231 -12.69 -17.27 -2.49
C HIS A 231 -13.88 -16.52 -3.07
N LYS A 232 -14.73 -15.96 -2.19
CA LYS A 232 -15.88 -15.15 -2.62
C LYS A 232 -15.42 -13.92 -3.42
N ALA A 233 -14.43 -13.16 -2.90
CA ALA A 233 -13.91 -11.99 -3.57
C ALA A 233 -13.28 -12.33 -4.93
N VAL A 234 -12.40 -13.35 -4.98
CA VAL A 234 -11.75 -13.80 -6.21
C VAL A 234 -12.77 -14.17 -7.29
N LYS A 235 -13.85 -14.86 -6.91
CA LYS A 235 -14.94 -15.17 -7.84
C LYS A 235 -15.60 -13.91 -8.38
N GLU A 236 -15.86 -12.90 -7.54
CA GLU A 236 -16.44 -11.62 -7.99
C GLU A 236 -15.49 -10.89 -8.94
N TYR A 237 -14.17 -10.88 -8.67
CA TYR A 237 -13.14 -10.31 -9.56
C TYR A 237 -13.07 -11.05 -10.90
N GLN A 238 -13.10 -12.39 -10.90
CA GLN A 238 -13.10 -13.19 -12.12
C GLN A 238 -14.34 -12.92 -12.98
N LEU A 239 -15.52 -12.79 -12.38
CA LEU A 239 -16.76 -12.44 -13.09
C LEU A 239 -16.70 -11.05 -13.75
N ALA A 240 -15.88 -10.13 -13.21
CA ALA A 240 -15.60 -8.82 -13.80
C ALA A 240 -14.43 -8.85 -14.82
N GLY A 241 -13.90 -10.02 -15.15
CA GLY A 241 -12.78 -10.18 -16.10
C GLY A 241 -11.40 -9.92 -15.52
N VAL A 242 -11.26 -9.94 -14.19
CA VAL A 242 -9.97 -9.78 -13.51
C VAL A 242 -9.43 -11.17 -13.15
N GLU A 243 -8.55 -11.69 -14.00
CA GLU A 243 -7.80 -12.91 -13.75
C GLU A 243 -6.33 -12.56 -13.50
N CYS A 244 -5.85 -12.86 -12.29
CA CYS A 244 -4.48 -12.55 -11.87
C CYS A 244 -4.08 -13.41 -10.65
N PRO A 245 -2.78 -13.50 -10.33
CA PRO A 245 -2.31 -14.21 -9.14
C PRO A 245 -2.94 -13.64 -7.86
N VAL A 246 -3.23 -14.54 -6.93
CA VAL A 246 -3.74 -14.23 -5.59
C VAL A 246 -2.62 -14.48 -4.58
N TYR A 247 -2.43 -13.53 -3.66
CA TYR A 247 -1.50 -13.61 -2.56
C TYR A 247 -2.25 -13.55 -1.23
N LEU A 248 -1.89 -14.43 -0.30
CA LEU A 248 -2.29 -14.32 1.09
C LEU A 248 -1.14 -13.73 1.89
N MET A 249 -1.43 -12.76 2.71
CA MET A 249 -0.49 -12.06 3.57
C MET A 249 -0.97 -12.17 5.03
N PRO A 250 -0.11 -12.53 6.00
CA PRO A 250 -0.51 -12.65 7.39
C PRO A 250 -0.91 -11.28 7.97
N LEU A 251 -1.94 -11.31 8.81
CA LEU A 251 -2.33 -10.21 9.66
C LEU A 251 -1.29 -10.03 10.77
N GLY A 252 -0.91 -8.80 11.07
CA GLY A 252 0.00 -8.44 12.16
C GLY A 252 0.77 -7.17 11.84
N GLY A 253 1.01 -6.35 12.84
CA GLY A 253 1.75 -5.07 12.74
C GLY A 253 3.10 -5.10 13.46
N ARG A 254 3.38 -6.13 14.28
CA ARG A 254 4.64 -6.35 14.99
C ARG A 254 5.19 -7.74 14.72
N SER A 255 6.50 -7.92 14.94
CA SER A 255 7.18 -9.18 14.67
C SER A 255 6.59 -10.36 15.46
N GLU A 256 6.22 -10.17 16.71
CA GLU A 256 5.64 -11.23 17.54
C GLU A 256 4.28 -11.71 17.00
N GLU A 257 3.43 -10.78 16.57
CA GLU A 257 2.13 -11.12 15.98
C GLU A 257 2.28 -11.71 14.58
N TYR A 258 3.21 -11.22 13.80
CA TYR A 258 3.52 -11.74 12.48
C TYR A 258 4.01 -13.20 12.56
N GLU A 259 4.96 -13.48 13.44
CA GLU A 259 5.51 -14.84 13.65
C GLU A 259 4.44 -15.85 14.08
N LEU A 260 3.50 -15.44 14.95
CA LEU A 260 2.40 -16.29 15.38
C LEU A 260 1.46 -16.72 14.24
N ASN A 261 1.38 -15.94 13.17
CA ASN A 261 0.41 -16.15 12.09
C ASN A 261 1.06 -16.54 10.74
N GLU A 262 2.34 -16.31 10.56
CA GLU A 262 3.03 -16.44 9.27
C GLU A 262 2.93 -17.87 8.71
N GLN A 263 3.29 -18.88 9.50
CA GLN A 263 3.25 -20.27 9.07
C GLN A 263 1.82 -20.71 8.73
N ALA A 264 0.85 -20.37 9.57
CA ALA A 264 -0.55 -20.73 9.34
C ALA A 264 -1.08 -20.16 8.02
N VAL A 265 -0.74 -18.90 7.70
CA VAL A 265 -1.16 -18.27 6.44
C VAL A 265 -0.40 -18.85 5.24
N ALA A 266 0.87 -19.22 5.41
CA ALA A 266 1.62 -19.91 4.35
C ALA A 266 1.00 -21.27 4.03
N ASP A 267 0.63 -22.05 5.06
CA ASP A 267 -0.05 -23.33 4.89
C ASP A 267 -1.41 -23.16 4.19
N LEU A 268 -2.19 -22.16 4.57
CA LEU A 268 -3.45 -21.83 3.91
C LEU A 268 -3.24 -21.45 2.43
N ALA A 269 -2.23 -20.65 2.13
CA ALA A 269 -1.90 -20.27 0.75
C ALA A 269 -1.53 -21.52 -0.09
N MET A 270 -0.67 -22.39 0.43
CA MET A 270 -0.27 -23.64 -0.24
C MET A 270 -1.47 -24.55 -0.49
N GLN A 271 -2.37 -24.71 0.47
CA GLN A 271 -3.59 -25.51 0.33
C GLN A 271 -4.49 -25.03 -0.82
N GLN A 272 -4.51 -23.71 -1.09
CA GLN A 272 -5.31 -23.13 -2.15
C GLN A 272 -4.57 -23.02 -3.50
N GLY A 273 -3.28 -23.35 -3.56
CA GLY A 273 -2.44 -23.10 -4.74
C GLY A 273 -2.22 -21.61 -5.00
N TRP A 274 -2.42 -20.76 -4.00
CA TRP A 274 -2.16 -19.33 -4.05
C TRP A 274 -0.75 -19.02 -3.57
N ARG A 275 -0.32 -17.77 -3.76
CA ARG A 275 1.00 -17.33 -3.35
C ARG A 275 0.97 -16.81 -1.91
N PHE A 276 2.03 -17.09 -1.18
CA PHE A 276 2.27 -16.47 0.13
C PHE A 276 3.01 -15.14 -0.08
N SER A 277 2.59 -14.12 0.64
CA SER A 277 3.30 -12.84 0.74
C SER A 277 3.83 -12.69 2.17
N PRO A 278 5.14 -12.72 2.38
CA PRO A 278 5.69 -12.36 3.69
C PRO A 278 5.50 -10.86 3.94
N ARG A 279 5.87 -10.44 5.15
CA ARG A 279 6.08 -9.04 5.53
C ARG A 279 7.54 -8.88 5.96
N MET A 280 8.45 -9.01 5.00
CA MET A 280 9.90 -9.06 5.24
C MET A 280 10.42 -7.83 6.01
N HIS A 281 9.85 -6.65 5.77
CA HIS A 281 10.23 -5.43 6.49
C HIS A 281 9.97 -5.55 8.00
N ILE A 282 8.97 -6.31 8.44
CA ILE A 282 8.74 -6.57 9.87
C ILE A 282 9.88 -7.44 10.43
N ALA A 283 10.24 -8.51 9.74
CA ALA A 283 11.32 -9.40 10.17
C ALA A 283 12.69 -8.69 10.21
N LEU A 284 12.94 -7.78 9.26
CA LEU A 284 14.22 -7.06 9.17
C LEU A 284 14.29 -5.84 10.11
N PHE A 285 13.18 -5.09 10.25
CA PHE A 285 13.19 -3.75 10.83
C PHE A 285 12.13 -3.53 11.92
N GLY A 286 11.38 -4.58 12.31
CA GLY A 286 10.35 -4.49 13.34
C GLY A 286 9.16 -3.57 12.99
N ASN A 287 8.89 -3.38 11.69
CA ASN A 287 7.85 -2.46 11.20
C ASN A 287 8.09 -0.97 11.58
N ALA A 288 9.35 -0.57 11.73
CA ALA A 288 9.69 0.82 12.01
C ALA A 288 9.30 1.74 10.84
N TRP A 289 8.97 3.00 11.14
CA TRP A 289 8.72 4.00 10.10
C TRP A 289 9.97 4.19 9.23
N GLY A 290 9.78 4.40 7.93
CA GLY A 290 10.89 4.55 6.97
C GLY A 290 11.57 3.25 6.54
N THR A 291 10.94 2.09 6.76
CA THR A 291 11.53 0.78 6.43
C THR A 291 10.61 -0.11 5.57
#